data_73583a258406b9a91616345c5067f012
#
_entry.id   73583a258406b9a91616345c5067f012
#
_cell.length_a   1.000
_cell.length_b   1.000
_cell.length_c   1.000
_cell.angle_alpha   90.00
_cell.angle_beta   90.00
_cell.angle_gamma   90.00
#
_symmetry.space_group_name_H-M   'P 1'
#
loop_
_entity.id
_entity.type
_entity.pdbx_description
1 polymer ?
#
loop_
_entity_poly.entity_id
_entity_poly.type
_entity_poly.pdbx_seq_one_letter_code
_entity_poly.pdbx_strand_id
1 'polypeptide(L)'
;MKFERVEDLKEYLTQQCFTDTVVLESPSYISAVVGISTDGRLIYSRDLMVRHLCEQDGMTEQEADEFIDFNTEGALPNMGEKAPIIMEDL
;
A
#
# COMPACT_ATOMS: atom_id res chain seq x y z
N MET A 1 -13.66 -1.85 -3.73
CA MET A 1 -13.27 -1.23 -5.01
C MET A 1 -11.83 -1.59 -5.32
N LYS A 2 -11.55 -1.98 -6.55
CA LYS A 2 -10.18 -2.34 -6.93
C LYS A 2 -9.68 -1.42 -8.04
N PHE A 3 -8.42 -1.05 -7.93
CA PHE A 3 -7.73 -0.27 -8.95
C PHE A 3 -6.69 -1.15 -9.61
N GLU A 4 -6.56 -1.06 -10.92
CA GLU A 4 -5.58 -1.84 -11.66
C GLU A 4 -4.25 -1.12 -11.77
N ARG A 5 -4.26 0.22 -11.73
CA ARG A 5 -3.06 1.03 -11.87
C ARG A 5 -3.01 2.11 -10.80
N VAL A 6 -1.78 2.51 -10.46
CA VAL A 6 -1.56 3.59 -9.50
C VAL A 6 -2.23 4.88 -9.98
N GLU A 7 -2.19 5.15 -11.28
CA GLU A 7 -2.80 6.36 -11.85
C GLU A 7 -4.31 6.41 -11.59
N ASP A 8 -4.98 5.28 -11.68
CA ASP A 8 -6.42 5.20 -11.42
C ASP A 8 -6.74 5.52 -9.97
N LEU A 9 -5.93 5.02 -9.05
CA LEU A 9 -6.08 5.31 -7.63
C LEU A 9 -5.84 6.80 -7.36
N LYS A 10 -4.78 7.36 -7.93
CA LYS A 10 -4.47 8.78 -7.74
C LYS A 10 -5.58 9.68 -8.25
N GLU A 11 -6.16 9.33 -9.40
CA GLU A 11 -7.29 10.09 -9.96
C GLU A 11 -8.49 10.03 -9.02
N TYR A 12 -8.81 8.85 -8.49
CA TYR A 12 -9.91 8.71 -7.54
C TYR A 12 -9.67 9.56 -6.30
N LEU A 13 -8.46 9.53 -5.74
CA LEU A 13 -8.13 10.33 -4.56
C LEU A 13 -8.28 11.82 -4.82
N THR A 14 -7.84 12.30 -5.98
CA THR A 14 -7.99 13.70 -6.37
C THR A 14 -9.47 14.08 -6.46
N GLN A 15 -10.29 13.23 -7.05
CA GLN A 15 -11.72 13.48 -7.17
C GLN A 15 -12.43 13.54 -5.82
N GLN A 16 -11.91 12.79 -4.84
CA GLN A 16 -12.47 12.76 -3.48
C GLN A 16 -11.81 13.78 -2.55
N CYS A 17 -10.96 14.64 -3.07
CA CYS A 17 -10.26 15.70 -2.34
C CYS A 17 -9.21 15.18 -1.33
N PHE A 18 -8.69 13.98 -1.57
CA PHE A 18 -7.56 13.44 -0.79
C PHE A 18 -6.25 13.74 -1.52
N THR A 19 -5.88 15.02 -1.58
CA THR A 19 -4.76 15.46 -2.42
C THR A 19 -3.38 15.27 -1.81
N ASP A 20 -3.29 15.07 -0.51
CA ASP A 20 -2.02 14.89 0.21
C ASP A 20 -1.80 13.45 0.66
N THR A 21 -2.66 12.52 0.26
CA THR A 21 -2.53 11.12 0.61
C THR A 21 -1.34 10.49 -0.11
N VAL A 22 -0.48 9.80 0.65
CA VAL A 22 0.68 9.12 0.10
C VAL A 22 0.26 7.79 -0.52
N VAL A 23 0.71 7.54 -1.75
CA VAL A 23 0.45 6.31 -2.48
C VAL A 23 1.78 5.59 -2.70
N LEU A 24 1.85 4.31 -2.36
CA LEU A 24 3.06 3.53 -2.61
C LEU A 24 3.21 3.26 -4.10
N GLU A 25 4.41 3.39 -4.63
CA GLU A 25 4.64 3.27 -6.06
C GLU A 25 5.67 2.21 -6.46
N SER A 26 6.60 1.87 -5.57
CA SER A 26 7.67 0.93 -5.94
C SER A 26 8.10 0.09 -4.74
N PRO A 27 7.50 -1.09 -4.51
CA PRO A 27 6.37 -1.66 -5.26
C PRO A 27 5.08 -0.89 -5.00
N SER A 28 4.17 -0.94 -5.96
CA SER A 28 2.92 -0.19 -5.82
C SER A 28 1.92 -0.86 -4.87
N TYR A 29 1.96 -2.18 -4.77
CA TYR A 29 0.98 -2.94 -3.99
C TYR A 29 -0.46 -2.54 -4.30
N ILE A 30 -0.74 -2.17 -5.55
CA ILE A 30 -2.05 -1.61 -5.91
C ILE A 30 -3.19 -2.59 -5.60
N SER A 31 -2.94 -3.89 -5.74
CA SER A 31 -3.94 -4.91 -5.44
C SER A 31 -4.16 -5.10 -3.94
N ALA A 32 -3.31 -4.54 -3.10
CA ALA A 32 -3.40 -4.67 -1.64
C ALA A 32 -4.14 -3.51 -0.98
N VAL A 33 -4.51 -2.47 -1.73
CA VAL A 33 -5.27 -1.34 -1.20
C VAL A 33 -6.67 -1.82 -0.85
N VAL A 34 -7.07 -1.69 0.41
CA VAL A 34 -8.37 -2.17 0.87
C VAL A 34 -9.27 -1.05 1.39
N GLY A 35 -8.75 0.14 1.59
CA GLY A 35 -9.57 1.25 2.06
C GLY A 35 -8.75 2.49 2.31
N ILE A 36 -9.43 3.49 2.87
CA ILE A 36 -8.80 4.74 3.29
C ILE A 36 -9.35 5.07 4.68
N SER A 37 -8.47 5.51 5.56
CA SER A 37 -8.88 5.91 6.90
C SER A 37 -9.58 7.26 6.87
N THR A 38 -10.29 7.58 7.95
CA THR A 38 -11.04 8.84 8.02
C THR A 38 -10.13 10.06 8.02
N ASP A 39 -8.85 9.88 8.35
CA ASP A 39 -7.87 10.97 8.31
C ASP A 39 -7.11 11.04 6.98
N GLY A 40 -7.55 10.29 5.97
CA GLY A 40 -6.97 10.40 4.63
C GLY A 40 -5.72 9.57 4.38
N ARG A 41 -5.56 8.45 5.08
CA ARG A 41 -4.42 7.55 4.89
C ARG A 41 -4.88 6.27 4.20
N LEU A 42 -4.18 5.83 3.16
CA LEU A 42 -4.50 4.56 2.50
C LEU A 42 -4.22 3.40 3.43
N ILE A 43 -5.06 2.38 3.36
CA ILE A 43 -4.90 1.15 4.14
C ILE A 43 -4.55 0.02 3.18
N TYR A 44 -3.41 -0.62 3.42
CA TYR A 44 -2.94 -1.76 2.64
C TYR A 44 -3.03 -3.01 3.50
N SER A 45 -3.57 -4.09 2.91
CA SER A 45 -3.61 -5.40 3.56
C SER A 45 -2.24 -6.05 3.47
N ARG A 46 -1.65 -6.40 4.61
CA ARG A 46 -0.34 -7.07 4.63
C ARG A 46 -0.39 -8.41 3.90
N ASP A 47 -1.45 -9.19 4.08
CA ASP A 47 -1.59 -10.47 3.39
C ASP A 47 -1.60 -10.31 1.88
N LEU A 48 -2.30 -9.29 1.37
CA LEU A 48 -2.33 -9.02 -0.06
C LEU A 48 -1.01 -8.45 -0.57
N MET A 49 -0.28 -7.71 0.28
CA MET A 49 1.07 -7.25 -0.07
C MET A 49 2.03 -8.42 -0.24
N VAL A 50 1.98 -9.38 0.68
CA VAL A 50 2.78 -10.60 0.58
C VAL A 50 2.45 -11.35 -0.70
N ARG A 51 1.16 -11.52 -0.99
CA ARG A 51 0.71 -12.20 -2.20
C ARG A 51 1.22 -11.47 -3.45
N HIS A 52 1.16 -10.15 -3.45
CA HIS A 52 1.66 -9.35 -4.57
C HIS A 52 3.14 -9.65 -4.84
N LEU A 53 3.96 -9.65 -3.80
CA LEU A 53 5.40 -9.92 -3.95
C LEU A 53 5.66 -11.36 -4.41
N CYS A 54 4.89 -12.31 -3.91
CA CYS A 54 5.04 -13.70 -4.33
C CYS A 54 4.68 -13.89 -5.80
N GLU A 55 3.60 -13.25 -6.25
CA GLU A 55 3.11 -13.40 -7.62
C GLU A 55 3.91 -12.58 -8.63
N GLN A 56 4.30 -11.37 -8.28
CA GLN A 56 4.96 -10.47 -9.22
C GLN A 56 6.48 -10.59 -9.22
N ASP A 57 7.07 -10.85 -8.07
CA ASP A 57 8.53 -10.87 -7.92
C ASP A 57 9.09 -12.25 -7.59
N GLY A 58 8.24 -13.27 -7.52
CA GLY A 58 8.68 -14.64 -7.28
C GLY A 58 9.24 -14.90 -5.90
N MET A 59 8.93 -14.06 -4.91
CA MET A 59 9.41 -14.23 -3.55
C MET A 59 8.66 -15.35 -2.82
N THR A 60 9.34 -15.98 -1.86
CA THR A 60 8.65 -16.83 -0.89
C THR A 60 7.91 -15.93 0.10
N GLU A 61 6.98 -16.51 0.87
CA GLU A 61 6.26 -15.74 1.88
C GLU A 61 7.21 -15.13 2.91
N GLN A 62 8.23 -15.87 3.32
CA GLN A 62 9.22 -15.36 4.27
C GLN A 62 10.01 -14.20 3.68
N GLU A 63 10.44 -14.33 2.43
CA GLU A 63 11.15 -13.24 1.74
C GLU A 63 10.28 -12.00 1.61
N ALA A 64 9.00 -12.20 1.30
CA ALA A 64 8.06 -11.10 1.17
C ALA A 64 7.86 -10.38 2.50
N ASP A 65 7.69 -11.14 3.59
CA ASP A 65 7.55 -10.56 4.94
C ASP A 65 8.77 -9.72 5.30
N GLU A 66 9.96 -10.24 5.06
CA GLU A 66 11.19 -9.51 5.35
C GLU A 66 11.31 -8.24 4.50
N PHE A 67 10.94 -8.35 3.22
CA PHE A 67 10.99 -7.20 2.32
C PHE A 67 10.06 -6.09 2.82
N ILE A 68 8.84 -6.45 3.23
CA ILE A 68 7.88 -5.47 3.72
C ILE A 68 8.40 -4.81 5.00
N ASP A 69 8.94 -5.58 5.93
CA ASP A 69 9.46 -5.05 7.19
C ASP A 69 10.57 -4.04 6.97
N PHE A 70 11.52 -4.36 6.10
CA PHE A 70 12.71 -3.50 5.91
C PHE A 70 12.48 -2.38 4.92
N ASN A 71 11.76 -2.63 3.83
CA ASN A 71 11.69 -1.67 2.72
C ASN A 71 10.40 -0.85 2.73
N THR A 72 9.31 -1.41 3.22
CA THR A 72 8.03 -0.71 3.24
C THR A 72 7.75 -0.11 4.61
N GLU A 73 7.63 -0.93 5.64
CA GLU A 73 7.36 -0.42 6.99
C GLU A 73 8.48 0.46 7.52
N GLY A 74 9.72 0.09 7.21
CA GLY A 74 10.87 0.89 7.61
C GLY A 74 10.89 2.29 7.01
N ALA A 75 10.23 2.49 5.87
CA ALA A 75 10.17 3.78 5.20
C ALA A 75 8.98 4.65 5.65
N LEU A 76 7.98 4.06 6.32
CA LEU A 76 6.77 4.80 6.69
C LEU A 76 7.03 6.06 7.53
N PRO A 77 7.93 6.03 8.53
CA PRO A 77 8.16 7.24 9.33
C PRO A 77 8.63 8.45 8.53
N ASN A 78 9.21 8.21 7.34
CA ASN A 78 9.72 9.28 6.49
C ASN A 78 8.67 9.83 5.53
N MET A 79 7.46 9.27 5.54
CA MET A 79 6.40 9.66 4.59
C MET A 79 5.43 10.71 5.14
N GLY A 80 5.61 11.15 6.38
CA GLY A 80 4.79 12.21 6.96
C GLY A 80 3.49 11.72 7.56
N GLU A 81 2.60 12.68 7.82
CA GLU A 81 1.34 12.40 8.54
C GLU A 81 0.35 11.56 7.72
N LYS A 82 0.47 11.61 6.40
CA LYS A 82 -0.43 10.87 5.50
C LYS A 82 0.18 9.57 5.01
N ALA A 83 1.20 9.06 5.71
CA ALA A 83 1.80 7.77 5.40
C ALA A 83 0.74 6.66 5.42
N PRO A 84 0.89 5.65 4.55
CA PRO A 84 -0.07 4.54 4.51
C PRO A 84 -0.11 3.77 5.83
N ILE A 85 -1.23 3.11 6.06
CA ILE A 85 -1.41 2.18 7.17
C ILE A 85 -1.29 0.77 6.61
N ILE A 86 -0.46 -0.06 7.24
CA ILE A 86 -0.37 -1.46 6.88
C ILE A 86 -1.17 -2.25 7.91
N MET A 87 -2.22 -2.90 7.43
CA MET A 87 -3.20 -3.58 8.26
C MET A 87 -2.87 -5.07 8.37
N GLU A 88 -2.87 -5.58 9.59
CA GLU A 88 -2.81 -7.02 9.82
C GLU A 88 -4.22 -7.57 9.61
N ASP A 89 -4.36 -8.55 8.73
CA ASP A 89 -5.66 -9.15 8.45
C ASP A 89 -6.03 -10.14 9.57
N LEU A 90 -7.27 -10.10 10.00
CA LEU A 90 -7.77 -11.00 11.04
C LEU A 90 -8.38 -12.27 10.44
#